data_59fe5cb4729a20ad654d3ddb99ed1a28
#
_entry.id   59fe5cb4729a20ad654d3ddb99ed1a28
#
_cell.length_a   1.000
_cell.length_b   1.000
_cell.length_c   1.000
_cell.angle_alpha   90.00
_cell.angle_beta   90.00
_cell.angle_gamma   90.00
#
_symmetry.space_group_name_H-M   'P 1'
#
loop_
_entity.id
_entity.type
_entity.pdbx_description
1 polymer ?
#
loop_
_entity_poly.entity_id
_entity_poly.type
_entity_poly.pdbx_seq_one_letter_code
_entity_poly.pdbx_strand_id
1 'polypeptide(L)'
;MKGALRGTPRVVRVAAAQMGPIQRTDSRESAVARLVALLHRAADQGAQLVVFPELALTTFFPRWFVDDIATADHYYETSMPSPATQPLFDAAKQRKVGFSLGYAELTADGHRFNTQVLVERDGAIVAKYRKVHIPGHASNEPNRPFQHAERYYFEPSDEGFGVWNAFGGRIGMMICNDRR
;
A
#
# COMPACT_ATOMS: atom_id res chain seq x y z
N MET A 1 39.84 20.75 -13.74
CA MET A 1 38.78 20.27 -14.64
C MET A 1 38.11 19.06 -14.01
N LYS A 2 36.90 19.21 -13.44
CA LYS A 2 36.13 18.11 -12.87
C LYS A 2 35.30 17.50 -14.00
N GLY A 3 35.74 16.34 -14.52
CA GLY A 3 34.97 15.54 -15.47
C GLY A 3 33.73 15.01 -14.76
N ALA A 4 32.54 15.57 -15.08
CA ALA A 4 31.29 15.02 -14.69
C ALA A 4 31.14 13.64 -15.38
N LEU A 5 31.19 12.57 -14.62
CA LEU A 5 30.74 11.24 -15.06
C LEU A 5 29.24 11.37 -15.38
N ARG A 6 28.92 11.66 -16.62
CA ARG A 6 27.54 11.54 -17.14
C ARG A 6 27.28 10.04 -17.30
N GLY A 7 26.85 9.40 -16.22
CA GLY A 7 26.27 8.06 -16.32
C GLY A 7 25.07 8.09 -17.28
N THR A 8 24.88 7.04 -18.05
CA THR A 8 23.72 6.87 -18.92
C THR A 8 22.45 7.09 -18.08
N PRO A 9 21.50 7.95 -18.50
CA PRO A 9 20.27 8.19 -17.78
C PRO A 9 19.56 6.86 -17.51
N ARG A 10 19.29 6.59 -16.23
CA ARG A 10 18.59 5.37 -15.86
C ARG A 10 17.09 5.64 -15.87
N VAL A 11 16.36 4.89 -16.68
CA VAL A 11 14.91 4.98 -16.80
C VAL A 11 14.28 3.80 -16.09
N VAL A 12 13.35 4.05 -15.18
CA VAL A 12 12.46 3.05 -14.58
C VAL A 12 11.05 3.31 -15.11
N ARG A 13 10.46 2.31 -15.77
CA ARG A 13 9.08 2.39 -16.25
C ARG A 13 8.13 2.01 -15.12
N VAL A 14 7.31 2.96 -14.70
CA VAL A 14 6.36 2.82 -13.60
C VAL A 14 4.94 2.78 -14.15
N ALA A 15 4.09 1.90 -13.62
CA ALA A 15 2.66 1.86 -13.87
C ALA A 15 1.88 2.28 -12.61
N ALA A 16 0.98 3.25 -12.75
CA ALA A 16 -0.03 3.54 -11.74
C ALA A 16 -1.25 2.65 -12.01
N ALA A 17 -1.51 1.70 -11.11
CA ALA A 17 -2.56 0.71 -11.26
C ALA A 17 -3.84 1.17 -10.58
N GLN A 18 -4.78 1.69 -11.34
CA GLN A 18 -6.09 2.08 -10.83
C GLN A 18 -7.01 0.87 -10.74
N MET A 19 -7.37 0.47 -9.53
CA MET A 19 -8.08 -0.77 -9.24
C MET A 19 -9.61 -0.65 -9.35
N GLY A 20 -10.16 0.54 -9.20
CA GLY A 20 -11.60 0.75 -9.01
C GLY A 20 -12.06 0.37 -7.58
N PRO A 21 -13.36 0.51 -7.25
CA PRO A 21 -13.86 0.32 -5.89
C PRO A 21 -13.79 -1.15 -5.47
N ILE A 22 -13.52 -1.35 -4.17
CA ILE A 22 -13.71 -2.63 -3.47
C ILE A 22 -14.96 -2.47 -2.61
N GLN A 23 -15.94 -3.36 -2.77
CA GLN A 23 -17.16 -3.35 -2.00
C GLN A 23 -16.95 -3.98 -0.62
N ARG A 24 -17.84 -3.71 0.35
CA ARG A 24 -17.77 -4.33 1.68
C ARG A 24 -17.91 -5.84 1.65
N THR A 25 -18.58 -6.35 0.63
CA THR A 25 -18.82 -7.79 0.42
C THR A 25 -17.74 -8.49 -0.39
N ASP A 26 -16.78 -7.73 -0.95
CA ASP A 26 -15.68 -8.32 -1.71
C ASP A 26 -14.70 -9.02 -0.75
N SER A 27 -14.29 -10.22 -1.12
CA SER A 27 -13.28 -10.95 -0.34
C SER A 27 -11.86 -10.41 -0.61
N ARG A 28 -10.96 -10.71 0.32
CA ARG A 28 -9.54 -10.40 0.18
C ARG A 28 -8.94 -11.05 -1.07
N GLU A 29 -9.30 -12.30 -1.33
CA GLU A 29 -8.85 -13.07 -2.49
C GLU A 29 -9.31 -12.43 -3.80
N SER A 30 -10.56 -11.93 -3.84
CA SER A 30 -11.08 -11.19 -4.98
C SER A 30 -10.30 -9.90 -5.23
N ALA A 31 -9.98 -9.14 -4.18
CA ALA A 31 -9.16 -7.95 -4.29
C ALA A 31 -7.75 -8.29 -4.81
N VAL A 32 -7.09 -9.31 -4.24
CA VAL A 32 -5.76 -9.77 -4.67
C VAL A 32 -5.76 -10.26 -6.12
N ALA A 33 -6.78 -11.00 -6.56
CA ALA A 33 -6.90 -11.44 -7.95
C ALA A 33 -6.95 -10.24 -8.93
N ARG A 34 -7.62 -9.16 -8.55
CA ARG A 34 -7.65 -7.91 -9.35
C ARG A 34 -6.28 -7.22 -9.40
N LEU A 35 -5.54 -7.21 -8.28
CA LEU A 35 -4.18 -6.67 -8.21
C LEU A 35 -3.23 -7.49 -9.10
N VAL A 36 -3.31 -8.82 -9.06
CA VAL A 36 -2.53 -9.74 -9.91
C VAL A 36 -2.81 -9.47 -11.39
N ALA A 37 -4.08 -9.35 -11.76
CA ALA A 37 -4.46 -9.04 -13.15
C ALA A 37 -3.88 -7.70 -13.64
N LEU A 38 -3.91 -6.66 -12.78
CA LEU A 38 -3.32 -5.36 -13.09
C LEU A 38 -1.79 -5.43 -13.19
N LEU A 39 -1.12 -6.21 -12.32
CA LEU A 39 0.31 -6.43 -12.39
C LEU A 39 0.71 -7.11 -13.71
N HIS A 40 0.00 -8.14 -14.13
CA HIS A 40 0.25 -8.81 -15.42
C HIS A 40 0.09 -7.83 -16.59
N ARG A 41 -0.99 -7.05 -16.61
CA ARG A 41 -1.21 -6.03 -17.68
C ARG A 41 -0.11 -4.98 -17.71
N ALA A 42 0.36 -4.52 -16.56
CA ALA A 42 1.47 -3.58 -16.47
C ALA A 42 2.79 -4.21 -16.95
N ALA A 43 3.05 -5.44 -16.55
CA ALA A 43 4.22 -6.21 -16.99
C ALA A 43 4.24 -6.40 -18.51
N ASP A 44 3.09 -6.70 -19.14
CA ASP A 44 2.96 -6.84 -20.59
C ASP A 44 3.29 -5.53 -21.34
N GLN A 45 3.12 -4.39 -20.68
CA GLN A 45 3.50 -3.07 -21.19
C GLN A 45 4.94 -2.67 -20.82
N GLY A 46 5.70 -3.58 -20.22
CA GLY A 46 7.10 -3.38 -19.83
C GLY A 46 7.31 -2.54 -18.59
N ALA A 47 6.31 -2.44 -17.71
CA ALA A 47 6.49 -1.82 -16.40
C ALA A 47 7.50 -2.61 -15.55
N GLN A 48 8.28 -1.89 -14.76
CA GLN A 48 9.28 -2.45 -13.85
C GLN A 48 8.84 -2.32 -12.39
N LEU A 49 7.98 -1.34 -12.13
CA LEU A 49 7.34 -1.07 -10.84
C LEU A 49 5.87 -0.77 -11.08
N VAL A 50 4.99 -1.41 -10.32
CA VAL A 50 3.54 -1.14 -10.29
C VAL A 50 3.18 -0.50 -8.95
N VAL A 51 2.54 0.66 -8.99
CA VAL A 51 2.07 1.35 -7.78
C VAL A 51 0.57 1.12 -7.65
N PHE A 52 0.19 0.40 -6.59
CA PHE A 52 -1.20 0.15 -6.23
C PHE A 52 -1.75 1.23 -5.29
N PRO A 53 -3.08 1.39 -5.19
CA PRO A 53 -3.71 2.38 -4.31
C PRO A 53 -3.40 2.16 -2.82
N GLU A 54 -3.65 3.20 -2.04
CA GLU A 54 -3.78 3.13 -0.58
C GLU A 54 -4.88 2.12 -0.21
N LEU A 55 -4.65 1.30 0.85
CA LEU A 55 -5.61 0.30 1.36
C LEU A 55 -6.18 -0.62 0.27
N ALA A 56 -5.33 -1.06 -0.66
CA ALA A 56 -5.73 -1.77 -1.87
C ALA A 56 -6.26 -3.20 -1.65
N LEU A 57 -6.27 -3.69 -0.41
CA LEU A 57 -6.74 -5.04 -0.05
C LEU A 57 -8.18 -5.06 0.46
N THR A 58 -8.77 -3.89 0.74
CA THR A 58 -10.11 -3.78 1.37
C THR A 58 -10.91 -2.64 0.78
N THR A 59 -12.21 -2.62 1.06
CA THR A 59 -12.97 -1.37 0.96
C THR A 59 -12.33 -0.30 1.83
N PHE A 60 -12.56 0.98 1.53
CA PHE A 60 -12.12 2.08 2.40
C PHE A 60 -13.02 2.13 3.64
N PHE A 61 -12.76 1.21 4.60
CA PHE A 61 -13.60 1.00 5.78
C PHE A 61 -13.65 2.22 6.75
N PRO A 62 -12.70 3.20 6.76
CA PRO A 62 -12.87 4.42 7.54
C PRO A 62 -14.10 5.30 7.16
N ARG A 63 -14.85 4.92 6.13
CA ARG A 63 -16.15 5.53 5.80
C ARG A 63 -17.25 5.16 6.79
N TRP A 64 -17.08 4.11 7.57
CA TRP A 64 -18.04 3.68 8.58
C TRP A 64 -17.38 3.72 9.96
N PHE A 65 -18.13 4.15 10.94
CA PHE A 65 -17.70 4.07 12.33
C PHE A 65 -18.25 2.76 12.94
N VAL A 66 -17.43 2.08 13.72
CA VAL A 66 -17.85 0.93 14.53
C VAL A 66 -17.61 1.24 15.99
N ASP A 67 -18.50 0.80 16.88
CA ASP A 67 -18.38 1.10 18.31
C ASP A 67 -17.24 0.32 18.97
N ASP A 68 -17.00 -0.88 18.49
CA ASP A 68 -15.85 -1.71 18.89
C ASP A 68 -14.89 -1.89 17.71
N ILE A 69 -13.70 -1.30 17.82
CA ILE A 69 -12.68 -1.34 16.76
C ILE A 69 -12.23 -2.76 16.42
N ALA A 70 -12.28 -3.70 17.37
CA ALA A 70 -11.91 -5.10 17.12
C ALA A 70 -12.81 -5.76 16.06
N THR A 71 -14.03 -5.28 15.88
CA THR A 71 -14.91 -5.78 14.81
C THR A 71 -14.39 -5.46 13.42
N ALA A 72 -13.47 -4.51 13.28
CA ALA A 72 -12.81 -4.13 12.03
C ALA A 72 -11.51 -4.89 11.77
N ASP A 73 -11.05 -5.76 12.67
CA ASP A 73 -9.75 -6.44 12.56
C ASP A 73 -9.64 -7.32 11.30
N HIS A 74 -10.77 -7.80 10.77
CA HIS A 74 -10.81 -8.53 9.50
C HIS A 74 -10.36 -7.71 8.28
N TYR A 75 -10.26 -6.37 8.38
CA TYR A 75 -9.71 -5.52 7.33
C TYR A 75 -8.19 -5.44 7.36
N TYR A 76 -7.55 -5.82 8.47
CA TYR A 76 -6.12 -5.69 8.66
C TYR A 76 -5.36 -6.96 8.29
N GLU A 77 -4.08 -6.78 7.93
CA GLU A 77 -3.10 -7.85 7.79
C GLU A 77 -2.20 -7.85 9.03
N THR A 78 -1.97 -9.03 9.58
CA THR A 78 -1.03 -9.25 10.71
C THR A 78 0.36 -9.66 10.24
N SER A 79 0.49 -9.99 8.96
CA SER A 79 1.77 -10.31 8.30
C SER A 79 1.74 -9.87 6.84
N MET A 80 2.91 -9.60 6.27
CA MET A 80 3.06 -9.31 4.85
C MET A 80 4.33 -10.00 4.31
N PRO A 81 4.23 -10.89 3.31
CA PRO A 81 2.96 -11.39 2.75
C PRO A 81 2.16 -12.20 3.77
N SER A 82 0.83 -12.18 3.60
CA SER A 82 -0.10 -13.13 4.21
C SER A 82 -0.44 -14.25 3.22
N PRO A 83 -1.07 -15.37 3.65
CA PRO A 83 -1.54 -16.40 2.72
C PRO A 83 -2.42 -15.85 1.61
N ALA A 84 -3.28 -14.87 1.90
CA ALA A 84 -4.16 -14.25 0.92
C ALA A 84 -3.40 -13.37 -0.09
N THR A 85 -2.32 -12.69 0.32
CA THR A 85 -1.54 -11.79 -0.53
C THR A 85 -0.39 -12.48 -1.27
N GLN A 86 0.01 -13.69 -0.84
CA GLN A 86 1.11 -14.45 -1.45
C GLN A 86 1.01 -14.56 -2.98
N PRO A 87 -0.19 -14.77 -3.60
CA PRO A 87 -0.30 -14.84 -5.07
C PRO A 87 0.21 -13.59 -5.80
N LEU A 88 0.08 -12.39 -5.18
CA LEU A 88 0.61 -11.17 -5.77
C LEU A 88 2.15 -11.15 -5.76
N PHE A 89 2.77 -11.61 -4.66
CA PHE A 89 4.23 -11.71 -4.54
C PHE A 89 4.80 -12.74 -5.52
N ASP A 90 4.13 -13.87 -5.68
CA ASP A 90 4.53 -14.93 -6.63
C ASP A 90 4.43 -14.42 -8.07
N ALA A 91 3.34 -13.73 -8.43
CA ALA A 91 3.18 -13.12 -9.75
C ALA A 91 4.26 -12.07 -10.03
N ALA A 92 4.58 -11.22 -9.05
CA ALA A 92 5.62 -10.20 -9.16
C ALA A 92 7.00 -10.84 -9.44
N LYS A 93 7.36 -11.86 -8.66
CA LYS A 93 8.60 -12.63 -8.82
C LYS A 93 8.66 -13.32 -10.18
N GLN A 94 7.58 -13.99 -10.59
CA GLN A 94 7.49 -14.67 -11.88
C GLN A 94 7.66 -13.69 -13.05
N ARG A 95 7.03 -12.52 -12.98
CA ARG A 95 7.05 -11.49 -14.02
C ARG A 95 8.29 -10.59 -13.93
N LYS A 96 9.10 -10.70 -12.87
CA LYS A 96 10.24 -9.83 -12.56
C LYS A 96 9.85 -8.35 -12.54
N VAL A 97 8.70 -8.04 -11.95
CA VAL A 97 8.14 -6.70 -11.77
C VAL A 97 7.92 -6.47 -10.31
N GLY A 98 8.46 -5.39 -9.75
CA GLY A 98 8.19 -5.02 -8.38
C GLY A 98 6.88 -4.23 -8.25
N PHE A 99 6.45 -4.04 -7.02
CA PHE A 99 5.24 -3.27 -6.76
C PHE A 99 5.30 -2.50 -5.43
N SER A 100 4.43 -1.50 -5.31
CA SER A 100 4.13 -0.83 -4.05
C SER A 100 2.67 -1.08 -3.70
N LEU A 101 2.41 -1.56 -2.47
CA LEU A 101 1.09 -2.00 -2.01
C LEU A 101 0.70 -1.34 -0.69
N GLY A 102 -0.42 -0.62 -0.68
CA GLY A 102 -1.04 -0.06 0.52
C GLY A 102 -1.99 -1.06 1.19
N TYR A 103 -1.91 -1.19 2.52
CA TYR A 103 -2.77 -2.08 3.31
C TYR A 103 -2.94 -1.56 4.75
N ALA A 104 -3.96 -2.08 5.44
CA ALA A 104 -4.14 -1.86 6.88
C ALA A 104 -3.32 -2.89 7.65
N GLU A 105 -2.39 -2.43 8.49
CA GLU A 105 -1.50 -3.27 9.31
C GLU A 105 -2.01 -3.34 10.74
N LEU A 106 -2.13 -4.55 11.28
CA LEU A 106 -2.32 -4.81 12.71
C LEU A 106 -1.05 -5.48 13.24
N THR A 107 -0.34 -4.82 14.15
CA THR A 107 0.88 -5.36 14.74
C THR A 107 0.56 -6.38 15.86
N ALA A 108 1.53 -7.21 16.22
CA ALA A 108 1.36 -8.22 17.26
C ALA A 108 1.07 -7.64 18.65
N ASP A 109 1.48 -6.40 18.89
CA ASP A 109 1.22 -5.62 20.12
C ASP A 109 -0.05 -4.75 20.03
N GLY A 110 -0.83 -4.90 18.95
CA GLY A 110 -2.17 -4.32 18.82
C GLY A 110 -2.25 -2.94 18.18
N HIS A 111 -1.15 -2.39 17.71
CA HIS A 111 -1.14 -1.10 17.00
C HIS A 111 -1.68 -1.24 15.56
N ARG A 112 -2.35 -0.21 15.08
CA ARG A 112 -3.01 -0.18 13.77
C ARG A 112 -2.47 0.94 12.89
N PHE A 113 -1.91 0.58 11.74
CA PHE A 113 -1.30 1.54 10.82
C PHE A 113 -1.87 1.43 9.40
N ASN A 114 -1.92 2.57 8.74
CA ASN A 114 -2.07 2.62 7.28
C ASN A 114 -0.66 2.51 6.69
N THR A 115 -0.38 1.36 6.08
CA THR A 115 0.99 0.94 5.75
C THR A 115 1.14 0.72 4.24
N GLN A 116 2.33 0.99 3.74
CA GLN A 116 2.73 0.70 2.37
C GLN A 116 4.05 -0.05 2.35
N VAL A 117 4.11 -1.15 1.58
CA VAL A 117 5.35 -1.87 1.30
C VAL A 117 5.83 -1.58 -0.11
N LEU A 118 7.16 -1.63 -0.29
CA LEU A 118 7.82 -1.64 -1.59
C LEU A 118 8.47 -3.00 -1.78
N VAL A 119 8.10 -3.68 -2.86
CA VAL A 119 8.57 -5.03 -3.20
C VAL A 119 9.40 -4.96 -4.46
N GLU A 120 10.62 -5.49 -4.41
CA GLU A 120 11.54 -5.55 -5.54
C GLU A 120 11.17 -6.73 -6.48
N ARG A 121 11.79 -6.81 -7.63
CA ARG A 121 11.49 -7.75 -8.74
C ARG A 121 11.71 -9.21 -8.40
N ASP A 122 12.41 -9.52 -7.33
CA ASP A 122 12.62 -10.86 -6.79
C ASP A 122 11.56 -11.29 -5.77
N GLY A 123 10.61 -10.38 -5.47
CA GLY A 123 9.56 -10.59 -4.49
C GLY A 123 9.96 -10.21 -3.06
N ALA A 124 11.17 -9.67 -2.83
CA ALA A 124 11.59 -9.22 -1.52
C ALA A 124 10.96 -7.87 -1.15
N ILE A 125 10.44 -7.76 0.07
CA ILE A 125 10.05 -6.47 0.64
C ILE A 125 11.33 -5.70 1.00
N VAL A 126 11.56 -4.58 0.33
CA VAL A 126 12.75 -3.74 0.53
C VAL A 126 12.48 -2.48 1.33
N ALA A 127 11.20 -2.14 1.51
CA ALA A 127 10.79 -1.03 2.34
C ALA A 127 9.38 -1.25 2.92
N LYS A 128 9.18 -0.77 4.14
CA LYS A 128 7.88 -0.61 4.77
C LYS A 128 7.78 0.83 5.27
N TYR A 129 6.66 1.48 4.99
CA TYR A 129 6.36 2.83 5.40
C TYR A 129 4.97 2.89 6.02
N ARG A 130 4.85 3.49 7.18
CA ARG A 130 3.60 3.76 7.88
C ARG A 130 3.23 5.23 7.75
N LYS A 131 1.99 5.52 7.42
CA LYS A 131 1.48 6.89 7.19
C LYS A 131 1.72 7.78 8.40
N VAL A 132 2.32 8.95 8.17
CA VAL A 132 2.65 9.94 9.22
C VAL A 132 1.48 10.89 9.44
N HIS A 133 0.88 11.40 8.37
CA HIS A 133 -0.19 12.40 8.45
C HIS A 133 -1.56 11.76 8.26
N ILE A 134 -2.19 11.34 9.36
CA ILE A 134 -3.54 10.74 9.32
C ILE A 134 -4.58 11.86 9.23
N PRO A 135 -5.38 11.94 8.16
CA PRO A 135 -6.48 12.90 8.04
C PRO A 135 -7.73 12.44 8.79
N GLY A 136 -8.79 13.25 8.69
CA GLY A 136 -10.10 12.88 9.20
C GLY A 136 -10.24 13.08 10.71
N HIS A 137 -11.18 12.35 11.30
CA HIS A 137 -11.58 12.48 12.72
C HIS A 137 -11.46 11.14 13.46
N ALA A 138 -11.46 11.21 14.81
CA ALA A 138 -11.33 10.05 15.69
C ALA A 138 -12.65 9.66 16.39
N SER A 139 -13.68 10.51 16.31
CA SER A 139 -14.96 10.29 16.95
C SER A 139 -16.07 10.09 15.93
N ASN A 140 -17.15 9.41 16.34
CA ASN A 140 -18.32 9.27 15.49
C ASN A 140 -18.97 10.64 15.19
N GLU A 141 -19.30 10.88 13.93
CA GLU A 141 -20.04 12.07 13.47
C GLU A 141 -21.39 11.62 12.87
N PRO A 142 -22.37 11.26 13.69
CA PRO A 142 -23.58 10.53 13.25
C PRO A 142 -24.46 11.31 12.27
N ASN A 143 -24.31 12.63 12.19
CA ASN A 143 -25.06 13.48 11.26
C ASN A 143 -24.47 13.51 9.84
N ARG A 144 -23.35 12.84 9.61
CA ARG A 144 -22.75 12.71 8.28
C ARG A 144 -23.29 11.46 7.57
N PRO A 145 -23.52 11.53 6.26
CA PRO A 145 -23.98 10.37 5.49
C PRO A 145 -22.92 9.26 5.42
N PHE A 146 -21.62 9.59 5.64
CA PHE A 146 -20.49 8.68 5.78
C PHE A 146 -19.37 9.38 6.54
N GLN A 147 -18.56 8.58 7.21
CA GLN A 147 -17.43 9.06 8.01
C GLN A 147 -16.18 9.31 7.15
N HIS A 148 -15.21 10.00 7.75
CA HIS A 148 -13.80 9.99 7.34
C HIS A 148 -12.97 9.75 8.60
N ALA A 149 -13.12 8.54 9.16
CA ALA A 149 -12.65 8.22 10.52
C ALA A 149 -11.25 7.59 10.52
N GLU A 150 -10.33 8.04 9.66
CA GLU A 150 -8.99 7.47 9.62
C GLU A 150 -8.25 7.56 10.96
N ARG A 151 -8.41 8.66 11.72
CA ARG A 151 -7.79 8.82 13.05
C ARG A 151 -8.38 7.92 14.13
N TYR A 152 -9.52 7.31 13.88
CA TYR A 152 -10.09 6.29 14.75
C TYR A 152 -9.45 4.94 14.49
N TYR A 153 -9.18 4.63 13.21
CA TYR A 153 -8.70 3.33 12.78
C TYR A 153 -7.19 3.21 12.72
N PHE A 154 -6.45 4.32 12.58
CA PHE A 154 -5.01 4.30 12.36
C PHE A 154 -4.27 5.28 13.25
N GLU A 155 -3.14 4.82 13.74
CA GLU A 155 -2.17 5.63 14.47
C GLU A 155 -1.20 6.30 13.48
N PRO A 156 -0.75 7.54 13.75
CA PRO A 156 0.34 8.14 13.00
C PRO A 156 1.65 7.41 13.29
N SER A 157 2.46 7.20 12.26
CA SER A 157 3.82 6.68 12.44
C SER A 157 4.72 7.70 13.12
N ASP A 158 5.57 7.24 14.02
CA ASP A 158 6.65 8.00 14.65
C ASP A 158 8.01 7.82 13.93
N GLU A 159 8.10 6.89 12.97
CA GLU A 159 9.31 6.63 12.18
C GLU A 159 9.62 7.75 11.15
N GLY A 160 8.64 8.60 10.84
CA GLY A 160 8.77 9.69 9.87
C GLY A 160 8.91 9.20 8.43
N PHE A 161 9.45 10.08 7.57
CA PHE A 161 9.64 9.80 6.15
C PHE A 161 10.97 9.10 5.90
N GLY A 162 10.95 8.01 5.12
CA GLY A 162 12.13 7.25 4.75
C GLY A 162 12.48 7.34 3.27
N VAL A 163 13.73 7.00 2.96
CA VAL A 163 14.22 6.81 1.59
C VAL A 163 15.00 5.50 1.52
N TRP A 164 14.62 4.66 0.59
CA TRP A 164 15.18 3.31 0.43
C TRP A 164 15.88 3.13 -0.91
N ASN A 165 16.89 2.27 -0.94
CA ASN A 165 17.54 1.87 -2.19
C ASN A 165 16.72 0.76 -2.84
N ALA A 166 16.11 1.04 -3.98
CA ALA A 166 15.31 0.08 -4.74
C ALA A 166 15.34 0.42 -6.23
N PHE A 167 15.09 -0.55 -7.07
CA PHE A 167 15.09 -0.40 -8.55
C PHE A 167 16.37 0.28 -9.05
N GLY A 168 17.46 0.11 -8.24
CA GLY A 168 18.78 0.68 -8.39
C GLY A 168 18.79 2.20 -8.30
N GLY A 169 17.87 2.89 -7.63
CA GLY A 169 17.79 4.29 -7.26
C GLY A 169 17.43 4.47 -5.80
N ARG A 170 17.09 5.69 -5.46
CA ARG A 170 16.56 6.05 -4.16
C ARG A 170 15.08 6.37 -4.31
N ILE A 171 14.23 5.69 -3.55
CA ILE A 171 12.76 5.84 -3.58
C ILE A 171 12.27 6.26 -2.21
N GLY A 172 11.52 7.36 -2.14
CA GLY A 172 10.69 7.73 -1.00
C GLY A 172 9.26 7.28 -1.22
N MET A 173 8.56 6.99 -0.12
CA MET A 173 7.13 6.66 -0.13
C MET A 173 6.36 7.68 0.69
N MET A 174 5.13 7.95 0.28
CA MET A 174 4.14 8.73 1.03
C MET A 174 2.74 8.27 0.64
N ILE A 175 1.81 8.35 1.60
CA ILE A 175 0.45 7.88 1.44
C ILE A 175 -0.50 9.07 1.53
N CYS A 176 -1.20 9.38 0.42
CA CYS A 176 -2.32 10.32 0.34
C CYS A 176 -2.03 11.68 1.03
N ASN A 177 -2.43 11.87 2.29
CA ASN A 177 -2.31 13.12 3.05
C ASN A 177 -0.86 13.50 3.41
N ASP A 178 0.08 12.59 3.31
CA ASP A 178 1.51 12.86 3.56
C ASP A 178 2.14 13.88 2.62
N ARG A 179 1.47 14.20 1.52
CA ARG A 179 1.89 15.23 0.56
C ARG A 179 1.73 16.68 1.04
N ARG A 180 1.15 16.90 2.24
CA ARG A 180 0.82 18.22 2.78
C ARG A 180 1.85 18.71 3.79
#